data_977519de8400c564fa15dd1d0c3c4a64
#
_entry.id   977519de8400c564fa15dd1d0c3c4a64
#
_cell.length_a   1.000
_cell.length_b   1.000
_cell.length_c   1.000
_cell.angle_alpha   90.00
_cell.angle_beta   90.00
_cell.angle_gamma   90.00
#
_symmetry.space_group_name_H-M   'P 1'
#
loop_
_entity.id
_entity.type
_entity.pdbx_description
1 polymer ?
#
loop_
_entity_poly.entity_id
_entity_poly.type
_entity_poly.pdbx_seq_one_letter_code
_entity_poly.pdbx_strand_id
1 'polypeptide(L)'
;MELKVLDSIDVVILDIEGTTTPIDFVHKTLFLFAKQNLHNFLNKNRNSEIVRKALDELRSIYMNVEVDSTGSDFRSTSMDDVSIESATSILNHLIDVDSKASQLKLIEGMIWEEGYRDGRLKGEVYSDVPVSMKKWKSDGKEICIYSSGSVLAQKLIFSSTEYGDLTSYITDYFDTGIGKKTEPESYGKIAAAIKKSPERILFI
;
A
#
# COMPACT_ATOMS: atom_id res chain seq x y z
N MET A 1 34.00 -10.08 3.20
CA MET A 1 33.35 -10.76 2.05
C MET A 1 32.08 -10.01 1.58
N GLU A 2 31.38 -9.33 2.49
CA GLU A 2 30.12 -8.58 2.19
C GLU A 2 30.28 -7.38 1.23
N LEU A 3 31.37 -6.63 1.31
CA LEU A 3 31.58 -5.44 0.43
C LEU A 3 31.69 -5.78 -1.07
N LYS A 4 32.19 -6.97 -1.42
CA LYS A 4 32.33 -7.38 -2.84
C LYS A 4 31.02 -7.76 -3.52
N VAL A 5 29.99 -8.14 -2.76
CA VAL A 5 28.67 -8.49 -3.33
C VAL A 5 27.96 -7.21 -3.81
N LEU A 6 28.02 -6.14 -3.03
CA LEU A 6 27.38 -4.87 -3.41
C LEU A 6 28.00 -4.23 -4.65
N ASP A 7 29.28 -4.46 -4.93
CA ASP A 7 29.94 -3.93 -6.13
C ASP A 7 29.38 -4.53 -7.44
N SER A 8 28.84 -5.75 -7.37
CA SER A 8 28.22 -6.42 -8.53
C SER A 8 26.74 -6.07 -8.72
N ILE A 9 26.10 -5.40 -7.78
CA ILE A 9 24.67 -5.08 -7.80
C ILE A 9 24.44 -3.73 -8.48
N ASP A 10 23.48 -3.68 -9.39
CA ASP A 10 23.01 -2.45 -10.05
C ASP A 10 21.73 -1.89 -9.40
N VAL A 11 20.89 -2.79 -8.89
CA VAL A 11 19.56 -2.43 -8.36
C VAL A 11 19.36 -2.99 -6.96
N VAL A 12 18.90 -2.16 -6.05
CA VAL A 12 18.42 -2.57 -4.73
C VAL A 12 16.90 -2.45 -4.74
N ILE A 13 16.21 -3.55 -4.47
CA ILE A 13 14.77 -3.58 -4.28
C ILE A 13 14.50 -3.70 -2.78
N LEU A 14 13.71 -2.77 -2.24
CA LEU A 14 13.41 -2.70 -0.82
C LEU A 14 11.95 -3.08 -0.56
N ASP A 15 11.75 -3.86 0.51
CA ASP A 15 10.44 -4.00 1.12
C ASP A 15 10.12 -2.76 1.99
N ILE A 16 8.86 -2.63 2.40
CA ILE A 16 8.41 -1.55 3.28
C ILE A 16 8.30 -2.04 4.72
N GLU A 17 7.39 -2.96 4.98
CA GLU A 17 7.00 -3.38 6.32
C GLU A 17 8.13 -4.14 7.04
N GLY A 18 8.70 -3.53 8.08
CA GLY A 18 9.81 -4.11 8.85
C GLY A 18 11.19 -3.98 8.19
N THR A 19 11.27 -3.43 6.97
CA THR A 19 12.52 -3.19 6.24
C THR A 19 12.86 -1.71 6.16
N THR A 20 12.02 -0.91 5.52
CA THR A 20 12.22 0.54 5.44
C THR A 20 11.36 1.32 6.42
N THR A 21 10.25 0.74 6.85
CA THR A 21 9.22 1.36 7.69
C THR A 21 8.86 0.41 8.84
N PRO A 22 8.70 0.92 10.07
CA PRO A 22 8.26 0.09 11.19
C PRO A 22 6.88 -0.55 10.91
N ILE A 23 6.73 -1.84 11.22
CA ILE A 23 5.44 -2.56 11.08
C ILE A 23 4.35 -1.85 11.88
N ASP A 24 4.68 -1.35 13.07
CA ASP A 24 3.76 -0.61 13.94
C ASP A 24 3.21 0.66 13.26
N PHE A 25 3.99 1.33 12.42
CA PHE A 25 3.49 2.48 11.67
C PHE A 25 2.34 2.09 10.73
N VAL A 26 2.48 0.98 10.02
CA VAL A 26 1.41 0.52 9.11
C VAL A 26 0.16 0.15 9.88
N HIS A 27 0.29 -0.69 10.92
CA HIS A 27 -0.87 -1.20 11.66
C HIS A 27 -1.48 -0.19 12.64
N LYS A 28 -0.64 0.56 13.38
CA LYS A 28 -1.10 1.45 14.46
C LYS A 28 -1.31 2.89 14.01
N THR A 29 -0.75 3.30 12.87
CA THR A 29 -0.94 4.65 12.34
C THR A 29 -1.79 4.64 11.07
N LEU A 30 -1.36 3.97 10.01
CA LEU A 30 -2.06 4.05 8.72
C LEU A 30 -3.44 3.38 8.77
N PHE A 31 -3.55 2.14 9.23
CA PHE A 31 -4.84 1.44 9.33
C PHE A 31 -5.77 2.12 10.31
N LEU A 32 -5.25 2.55 11.47
CA LEU A 32 -6.06 3.27 12.45
C LEU A 32 -6.57 4.60 11.88
N PHE A 33 -5.72 5.34 11.16
CA PHE A 33 -6.11 6.58 10.48
C PHE A 33 -7.21 6.32 9.44
N ALA A 34 -7.08 5.27 8.63
CA ALA A 34 -8.11 4.89 7.67
C ALA A 34 -9.44 4.61 8.36
N LYS A 35 -9.46 3.78 9.41
CA LYS A 35 -10.66 3.46 10.19
C LYS A 35 -11.34 4.69 10.78
N GLN A 36 -10.57 5.59 11.39
CA GLN A 36 -11.09 6.81 12.01
C GLN A 36 -11.69 7.80 11.02
N ASN A 37 -11.21 7.81 9.77
CA ASN A 37 -11.66 8.75 8.75
C ASN A 37 -12.65 8.13 7.75
N LEU A 38 -12.84 6.81 7.76
CA LEU A 38 -13.60 6.06 6.76
C LEU A 38 -15.02 6.56 6.58
N HIS A 39 -15.80 6.66 7.66
CA HIS A 39 -17.19 7.12 7.61
C HIS A 39 -17.31 8.53 7.01
N ASN A 40 -16.47 9.47 7.49
CA ASN A 40 -16.48 10.84 6.99
C ASN A 40 -16.05 10.91 5.52
N PHE A 41 -15.05 10.11 5.14
CA PHE A 41 -14.57 10.01 3.76
C PHE A 41 -15.67 9.49 2.83
N LEU A 42 -16.36 8.42 3.18
CA LEU A 42 -17.44 7.85 2.39
C LEU A 42 -18.62 8.82 2.24
N ASN A 43 -19.01 9.50 3.33
CA ASN A 43 -20.07 10.49 3.30
C ASN A 43 -19.74 11.68 2.38
N LYS A 44 -18.51 12.21 2.49
CA LYS A 44 -17.99 13.30 1.65
C LYS A 44 -17.94 12.91 0.17
N ASN A 45 -17.52 11.68 -0.11
CA ASN A 45 -17.27 11.17 -1.46
C ASN A 45 -18.39 10.27 -2.01
N ARG A 46 -19.59 10.28 -1.39
CA ARG A 46 -20.72 9.41 -1.78
C ARG A 46 -21.15 9.52 -3.24
N ASN A 47 -20.90 10.67 -3.87
CA ASN A 47 -21.22 10.94 -5.28
C ASN A 47 -20.02 10.69 -6.21
N SER A 48 -18.86 10.31 -5.69
CA SER A 48 -17.69 9.96 -6.50
C SER A 48 -17.93 8.65 -7.23
N GLU A 49 -17.81 8.66 -8.55
CA GLU A 49 -17.97 7.47 -9.39
C GLU A 49 -16.98 6.37 -9.00
N ILE A 50 -15.73 6.74 -8.67
CA ILE A 50 -14.68 5.80 -8.24
C ILE A 50 -15.06 5.11 -6.94
N VAL A 51 -15.55 5.88 -5.95
CA VAL A 51 -15.95 5.33 -4.64
C VAL A 51 -17.19 4.44 -4.81
N ARG A 52 -18.19 4.89 -5.55
CA ARG A 52 -19.40 4.09 -5.81
C ARG A 52 -19.05 2.77 -6.48
N LYS A 53 -18.26 2.79 -7.54
CA LYS A 53 -17.83 1.58 -8.23
C LYS A 53 -17.09 0.62 -7.29
N ALA A 54 -16.17 1.11 -6.46
CA ALA A 54 -15.47 0.28 -5.49
C ALA A 54 -16.42 -0.37 -4.47
N LEU A 55 -17.42 0.38 -3.99
CA LEU A 55 -18.42 -0.15 -3.06
C LEU A 55 -19.36 -1.17 -3.73
N ASP A 56 -19.79 -0.95 -4.98
CA ASP A 56 -20.61 -1.88 -5.75
C ASP A 56 -19.87 -3.21 -6.00
N GLU A 57 -18.58 -3.14 -6.34
CA GLU A 57 -17.74 -4.31 -6.52
C GLU A 57 -17.55 -5.08 -5.20
N LEU A 58 -17.27 -4.41 -4.08
CA LEU A 58 -17.21 -5.03 -2.75
C LEU A 58 -18.54 -5.72 -2.42
N ARG A 59 -19.65 -5.04 -2.62
CA ARG A 59 -20.98 -5.60 -2.41
C ARG A 59 -21.19 -6.88 -3.19
N SER A 60 -20.85 -6.92 -4.48
CA SER A 60 -21.03 -8.10 -5.32
C SER A 60 -20.23 -9.30 -4.82
N ILE A 61 -19.03 -9.07 -4.27
CA ILE A 61 -18.17 -10.11 -3.69
C ILE A 61 -18.77 -10.64 -2.38
N TYR A 62 -19.21 -9.75 -1.50
CA TYR A 62 -19.64 -10.14 -0.14
C TYR A 62 -21.11 -10.54 -0.04
N MET A 63 -21.97 -10.17 -1.00
CA MET A 63 -23.36 -10.69 -1.07
C MET A 63 -23.44 -12.16 -1.50
N ASN A 64 -22.41 -12.68 -2.17
CA ASN A 64 -22.33 -14.08 -2.60
C ASN A 64 -21.70 -15.00 -1.55
N VAL A 65 -21.16 -14.44 -0.47
CA VAL A 65 -20.66 -15.20 0.67
C VAL A 65 -21.78 -15.24 1.71
N GLU A 66 -22.30 -16.40 2.05
CA GLU A 66 -23.19 -16.57 3.19
C GLU A 66 -22.48 -16.07 4.43
N VAL A 67 -22.93 -14.92 4.96
CA VAL A 67 -22.39 -14.32 6.16
C VAL A 67 -22.83 -15.16 7.34
N ASP A 68 -21.98 -16.09 7.76
CA ASP A 68 -22.08 -16.74 9.04
C ASP A 68 -21.63 -15.77 10.13
N SER A 69 -22.52 -15.52 11.09
CA SER A 69 -22.27 -15.06 12.46
C SER A 69 -21.95 -13.60 12.81
N THR A 70 -22.09 -12.62 11.96
CA THR A 70 -22.13 -11.22 12.44
C THR A 70 -23.41 -10.52 11.97
N GLY A 71 -24.37 -10.36 12.87
CA GLY A 71 -25.75 -9.94 12.62
C GLY A 71 -25.98 -8.54 12.03
N SER A 72 -25.31 -8.20 10.94
CA SER A 72 -25.62 -7.04 10.11
C SER A 72 -26.35 -7.49 8.87
N ASP A 73 -27.64 -7.20 8.84
CA ASP A 73 -28.60 -7.56 7.78
C ASP A 73 -28.28 -6.82 6.46
N PHE A 74 -27.38 -7.39 5.66
CA PHE A 74 -26.99 -6.85 4.35
C PHE A 74 -28.06 -7.11 3.28
N ARG A 75 -29.15 -7.82 3.62
CA ARG A 75 -30.13 -8.37 2.67
C ARG A 75 -31.24 -7.45 2.25
N SER A 76 -31.35 -6.24 2.78
CA SER A 76 -32.61 -5.50 2.69
C SER A 76 -32.47 -4.07 2.19
N THR A 77 -31.76 -3.80 1.10
CA THR A 77 -31.97 -2.51 0.44
C THR A 77 -31.72 -2.59 -1.07
N SER A 78 -32.59 -1.91 -1.83
CA SER A 78 -32.48 -1.73 -3.28
C SER A 78 -31.08 -1.22 -3.67
N MET A 79 -30.68 -1.41 -4.93
CA MET A 79 -29.33 -1.05 -5.45
C MET A 79 -28.93 0.42 -5.20
N ASP A 80 -29.86 1.27 -4.79
CA ASP A 80 -29.63 2.71 -4.58
C ASP A 80 -29.24 3.09 -3.15
N ASP A 81 -29.23 2.15 -2.17
CA ASP A 81 -29.08 2.49 -0.75
C ASP A 81 -28.19 1.50 0.03
N VAL A 82 -26.92 1.34 -0.36
CA VAL A 82 -25.93 0.88 0.63
C VAL A 82 -25.74 2.04 1.58
N SER A 83 -26.28 1.92 2.80
CA SER A 83 -26.07 2.96 3.78
C SER A 83 -24.56 3.11 4.01
N ILE A 84 -24.09 4.33 4.17
CA ILE A 84 -22.68 4.63 4.45
C ILE A 84 -22.21 3.87 5.72
N GLU A 85 -23.14 3.66 6.66
CA GLU A 85 -22.91 2.89 7.87
C GLU A 85 -22.55 1.43 7.57
N SER A 86 -23.32 0.78 6.68
CA SER A 86 -23.07 -0.61 6.27
C SER A 86 -21.75 -0.73 5.52
N ALA A 87 -21.47 0.18 4.58
CA ALA A 87 -20.19 0.21 3.86
C ALA A 87 -19.00 0.44 4.83
N THR A 88 -19.17 1.34 5.79
CA THR A 88 -18.18 1.62 6.83
C THR A 88 -17.90 0.38 7.68
N SER A 89 -18.94 -0.35 8.09
CA SER A 89 -18.82 -1.57 8.90
C SER A 89 -18.02 -2.64 8.18
N ILE A 90 -18.32 -2.88 6.90
CA ILE A 90 -17.63 -3.89 6.10
C ILE A 90 -16.17 -3.50 5.89
N LEU A 91 -15.90 -2.28 5.46
CA LEU A 91 -14.54 -1.84 5.23
C LEU A 91 -13.71 -1.88 6.51
N ASN A 92 -14.29 -1.51 7.66
CA ASN A 92 -13.61 -1.67 8.96
C ASN A 92 -13.27 -3.12 9.26
N HIS A 93 -14.21 -4.05 9.02
CA HIS A 93 -13.93 -5.48 9.19
C HIS A 93 -12.81 -5.94 8.25
N LEU A 94 -12.81 -5.48 6.99
CA LEU A 94 -11.75 -5.82 6.04
C LEU A 94 -10.38 -5.29 6.45
N ILE A 95 -10.32 -4.11 7.05
CA ILE A 95 -9.08 -3.56 7.64
C ILE A 95 -8.63 -4.44 8.82
N ASP A 96 -9.55 -4.85 9.70
CA ASP A 96 -9.24 -5.66 10.88
C ASP A 96 -8.66 -7.04 10.54
N VAL A 97 -9.09 -7.63 9.42
CA VAL A 97 -8.57 -8.92 8.94
C VAL A 97 -7.41 -8.77 7.94
N ASP A 98 -6.88 -7.56 7.79
CA ASP A 98 -5.80 -7.24 6.83
C ASP A 98 -6.11 -7.76 5.40
N SER A 99 -7.34 -7.53 4.94
CA SER A 99 -7.79 -7.95 3.62
C SER A 99 -6.97 -7.29 2.51
N LYS A 100 -6.61 -8.07 1.50
CA LYS A 100 -5.87 -7.57 0.34
C LYS A 100 -6.78 -7.19 -0.84
N ALA A 101 -8.10 -7.01 -0.58
CA ALA A 101 -9.07 -6.59 -1.59
C ALA A 101 -8.66 -5.28 -2.25
N SER A 102 -8.69 -5.22 -3.58
CA SER A 102 -8.26 -4.05 -4.36
C SER A 102 -9.11 -2.82 -4.07
N GLN A 103 -10.40 -3.00 -3.82
CA GLN A 103 -11.35 -1.94 -3.47
C GLN A 103 -11.06 -1.33 -2.11
N LEU A 104 -10.67 -2.16 -1.12
CA LEU A 104 -10.21 -1.68 0.19
C LEU A 104 -8.96 -0.84 0.02
N LYS A 105 -7.94 -1.37 -0.65
CA LYS A 105 -6.67 -0.65 -0.91
C LYS A 105 -6.89 0.68 -1.63
N LEU A 106 -7.86 0.74 -2.54
CA LEU A 106 -8.21 1.97 -3.23
C LEU A 106 -8.77 3.02 -2.26
N ILE A 107 -9.74 2.64 -1.43
CA ILE A 107 -10.37 3.54 -0.46
C ILE A 107 -9.37 3.98 0.62
N GLU A 108 -8.60 3.06 1.17
CA GLU A 108 -7.51 3.38 2.11
C GLU A 108 -6.51 4.36 1.49
N GLY A 109 -6.06 4.09 0.26
CA GLY A 109 -5.14 4.95 -0.47
C GLY A 109 -5.66 6.38 -0.61
N MET A 110 -6.93 6.56 -0.93
CA MET A 110 -7.57 7.88 -1.03
C MET A 110 -7.66 8.59 0.32
N ILE A 111 -7.96 7.86 1.40
CA ILE A 111 -8.01 8.41 2.77
C ILE A 111 -6.61 8.84 3.21
N TRP A 112 -5.59 8.02 2.96
CA TRP A 112 -4.21 8.36 3.28
C TRP A 112 -3.71 9.55 2.47
N GLU A 113 -4.04 9.62 1.17
CA GLU A 113 -3.69 10.77 0.33
C GLU A 113 -4.23 12.07 0.90
N GLU A 114 -5.50 12.11 1.36
CA GLU A 114 -6.04 13.27 2.08
C GLU A 114 -5.22 13.55 3.35
N GLY A 115 -4.92 12.53 4.16
CA GLY A 115 -4.16 12.67 5.40
C GLY A 115 -2.75 13.22 5.21
N TYR A 116 -2.04 12.74 4.19
CA TYR A 116 -0.69 13.24 3.84
C TYR A 116 -0.75 14.66 3.29
N ARG A 117 -1.69 14.95 2.39
CA ARG A 117 -1.88 16.29 1.83
C ARG A 117 -2.20 17.34 2.89
N ASP A 118 -3.01 16.97 3.88
CA ASP A 118 -3.43 17.88 4.96
C ASP A 118 -2.40 17.93 6.11
N GLY A 119 -1.31 17.16 6.02
CA GLY A 119 -0.26 17.09 7.05
C GLY A 119 -0.66 16.34 8.32
N ARG A 120 -1.79 15.62 8.33
CA ARG A 120 -2.24 14.77 9.43
C ARG A 120 -1.50 13.42 9.50
N LEU A 121 -0.92 12.99 8.37
CA LEU A 121 -0.04 11.85 8.27
C LEU A 121 1.36 12.32 7.85
N LYS A 122 2.36 11.63 8.39
CA LYS A 122 3.75 11.69 7.92
C LYS A 122 4.26 10.27 7.76
N GLY A 123 5.05 10.03 6.73
CA GLY A 123 5.70 8.75 6.52
C GLY A 123 6.79 8.52 7.57
N GLU A 124 6.83 7.33 8.11
CA GLU A 124 7.86 6.91 9.07
C GLU A 124 8.80 5.91 8.40
N VAL A 125 10.10 6.18 8.45
CA VAL A 125 11.15 5.30 7.96
C VAL A 125 12.23 5.17 9.00
N TYR A 126 12.95 4.02 9.02
CA TYR A 126 14.09 3.87 9.91
C TYR A 126 15.20 4.88 9.55
N SER A 127 15.95 5.32 10.56
CA SER A 127 16.93 6.41 10.42
C SER A 127 18.10 6.10 9.46
N ASP A 128 18.38 4.84 9.22
CA ASP A 128 19.42 4.38 8.29
C ASP A 128 18.96 4.35 6.84
N VAL A 129 17.64 4.35 6.58
CA VAL A 129 17.05 4.29 5.23
C VAL A 129 17.45 5.49 4.37
N PRO A 130 17.27 6.75 4.78
CA PRO A 130 17.66 7.89 3.96
C PRO A 130 19.16 7.94 3.66
N VAL A 131 19.97 7.52 4.66
CA VAL A 131 21.43 7.47 4.53
C VAL A 131 21.84 6.41 3.50
N SER A 132 21.23 5.23 3.59
CA SER A 132 21.49 4.11 2.68
C SER A 132 21.03 4.43 1.25
N MET A 133 19.84 5.01 1.09
CA MET A 133 19.32 5.42 -0.23
C MET A 133 20.25 6.44 -0.89
N LYS A 134 20.70 7.47 -0.13
CA LYS A 134 21.63 8.47 -0.63
C LYS A 134 22.93 7.85 -1.07
N LYS A 135 23.49 6.91 -0.26
CA LYS A 135 24.73 6.22 -0.58
C LYS A 135 24.58 5.38 -1.85
N TRP A 136 23.57 4.52 -1.94
CA TRP A 136 23.35 3.69 -3.13
C TRP A 136 23.18 4.52 -4.40
N LYS A 137 22.46 5.62 -4.30
CA LYS A 137 22.28 6.54 -5.44
C LYS A 137 23.63 7.16 -5.86
N SER A 138 24.48 7.56 -4.89
CA SER A 138 25.82 8.10 -5.18
C SER A 138 26.76 7.04 -5.78
N ASP A 139 26.55 5.76 -5.43
CA ASP A 139 27.27 4.62 -5.98
C ASP A 139 26.72 4.18 -7.36
N GLY A 140 25.80 4.96 -7.94
CA GLY A 140 25.21 4.71 -9.27
C GLY A 140 24.16 3.59 -9.31
N LYS A 141 23.63 3.15 -8.14
CA LYS A 141 22.62 2.11 -8.07
C LYS A 141 21.21 2.68 -8.29
N GLU A 142 20.36 1.87 -8.86
CA GLU A 142 18.92 2.12 -8.90
C GLU A 142 18.26 1.56 -7.65
N ILE A 143 17.20 2.23 -7.16
CA ILE A 143 16.44 1.80 -6.00
C ILE A 143 15.01 1.62 -6.42
N CYS A 144 14.45 0.45 -6.16
CA CYS A 144 13.03 0.16 -6.39
C CYS A 144 12.37 -0.27 -5.09
N ILE A 145 11.06 -0.12 -5.01
CA ILE A 145 10.25 -0.62 -3.90
C ILE A 145 9.40 -1.78 -4.38
N TYR A 146 9.28 -2.84 -3.58
CA TYR A 146 8.34 -3.92 -3.82
C TYR A 146 7.63 -4.29 -2.53
N SER A 147 6.36 -3.93 -2.41
CA SER A 147 5.54 -4.09 -1.20
C SER A 147 4.15 -4.65 -1.54
N SER A 148 3.46 -5.19 -0.53
CA SER A 148 2.06 -5.59 -0.62
C SER A 148 1.09 -4.39 -0.68
N GLY A 149 1.52 -3.23 -0.20
CA GLY A 149 0.78 -1.97 -0.32
C GLY A 149 0.72 -1.48 -1.77
N SER A 150 -0.37 -0.77 -2.13
CA SER A 150 -0.50 -0.19 -3.46
C SER A 150 0.63 0.80 -3.78
N VAL A 151 0.96 0.95 -5.07
CA VAL A 151 1.97 1.93 -5.52
C VAL A 151 1.68 3.34 -4.99
N LEU A 152 0.40 3.74 -4.90
CA LEU A 152 0.01 5.01 -4.30
C LEU A 152 0.44 5.09 -2.83
N ALA A 153 0.10 4.08 -2.02
CA ALA A 153 0.48 4.02 -0.61
C ALA A 153 2.00 4.09 -0.41
N GLN A 154 2.74 3.35 -1.22
CA GLN A 154 4.21 3.36 -1.22
C GLN A 154 4.76 4.77 -1.45
N LYS A 155 4.27 5.46 -2.51
CA LYS A 155 4.68 6.83 -2.83
C LYS A 155 4.34 7.82 -1.71
N LEU A 156 3.17 7.70 -1.10
CA LEU A 156 2.74 8.57 0.00
C LEU A 156 3.67 8.45 1.22
N ILE A 157 4.07 7.23 1.59
CA ILE A 157 4.99 7.00 2.72
C ILE A 157 6.32 7.74 2.47
N PHE A 158 6.92 7.57 1.29
CA PHE A 158 8.24 8.14 1.01
C PHE A 158 8.22 9.63 0.64
N SER A 159 7.07 10.18 0.22
CA SER A 159 6.96 11.60 -0.18
C SER A 159 6.94 12.58 0.99
N SER A 160 6.60 12.12 2.20
CA SER A 160 6.38 13.00 3.35
C SER A 160 6.92 12.40 4.65
N THR A 161 8.24 12.17 4.71
CA THR A 161 8.92 11.65 5.89
C THR A 161 9.46 12.78 6.78
N GLU A 162 9.91 12.45 8.00
CA GLU A 162 10.65 13.40 8.84
C GLU A 162 11.98 13.84 8.20
N TYR A 163 12.53 13.03 7.26
CA TYR A 163 13.74 13.32 6.51
C TYR A 163 13.46 14.05 5.18
N GLY A 164 12.22 14.49 4.95
CA GLY A 164 11.77 15.12 3.71
C GLY A 164 11.25 14.10 2.68
N ASP A 165 11.23 14.52 1.43
CA ASP A 165 10.80 13.70 0.29
C ASP A 165 11.93 12.78 -0.18
N LEU A 166 11.73 11.48 -0.01
CA LEU A 166 12.67 10.42 -0.42
C LEU A 166 12.34 9.82 -1.79
N THR A 167 11.23 10.23 -2.43
CA THR A 167 10.81 9.66 -3.72
C THR A 167 11.81 9.90 -4.83
N SER A 168 12.59 10.98 -4.75
CA SER A 168 13.66 11.28 -5.72
C SER A 168 14.80 10.25 -5.76
N TYR A 169 14.96 9.46 -4.71
CA TYR A 169 15.92 8.35 -4.69
C TYR A 169 15.37 7.08 -5.36
N ILE A 170 14.05 6.95 -5.49
CA ILE A 170 13.37 5.72 -5.92
C ILE A 170 13.10 5.79 -7.42
N THR A 171 13.56 4.77 -8.14
CA THR A 171 13.43 4.69 -9.60
C THR A 171 12.07 4.11 -9.99
N ASP A 172 11.59 3.06 -9.30
CA ASP A 172 10.33 2.41 -9.63
C ASP A 172 9.66 1.78 -8.39
N TYR A 173 8.36 1.49 -8.52
CA TYR A 173 7.52 0.93 -7.47
C TYR A 173 6.73 -0.25 -8.00
N PHE A 174 6.76 -1.37 -7.28
CA PHE A 174 6.04 -2.60 -7.60
C PHE A 174 5.15 -2.99 -6.44
N ASP A 175 3.95 -3.44 -6.75
CA ASP A 175 3.02 -4.03 -5.79
C ASP A 175 2.62 -5.45 -6.20
N THR A 176 1.71 -6.07 -5.47
CA THR A 176 1.24 -7.43 -5.76
C THR A 176 0.48 -7.58 -7.08
N GLY A 177 0.26 -6.49 -7.83
CA GLY A 177 -0.23 -6.53 -9.21
C GLY A 177 0.76 -7.20 -10.17
N ILE A 178 2.09 -7.14 -9.88
CA ILE A 178 3.10 -7.86 -10.67
C ILE A 178 3.17 -9.36 -10.31
N GLY A 179 2.71 -9.73 -9.13
CA GLY A 179 2.69 -11.08 -8.56
C GLY A 179 2.92 -11.05 -7.05
N LYS A 180 2.85 -12.20 -6.40
CA LYS A 180 3.06 -12.30 -4.94
C LYS A 180 4.54 -12.40 -4.61
N LYS A 181 4.97 -11.87 -3.45
CA LYS A 181 6.34 -11.98 -2.95
C LYS A 181 6.82 -13.42 -2.73
N THR A 182 5.91 -14.36 -2.57
CA THR A 182 6.19 -15.80 -2.41
C THR A 182 6.39 -16.55 -3.72
N GLU A 183 6.15 -15.89 -4.86
CA GLU A 183 6.23 -16.48 -6.20
C GLU A 183 7.53 -16.04 -6.90
N PRO A 184 8.45 -16.95 -7.26
CA PRO A 184 9.69 -16.61 -7.96
C PRO A 184 9.47 -15.85 -9.27
N GLU A 185 8.36 -16.12 -9.97
CA GLU A 185 7.99 -15.49 -11.23
C GLU A 185 7.79 -13.98 -11.07
N SER A 186 7.37 -13.51 -9.90
CA SER A 186 7.19 -12.09 -9.59
C SER A 186 8.52 -11.34 -9.71
N TYR A 187 9.59 -11.91 -9.17
CA TYR A 187 10.94 -11.34 -9.25
C TYR A 187 11.49 -11.34 -10.68
N GLY A 188 11.19 -12.39 -11.46
CA GLY A 188 11.51 -12.44 -12.87
C GLY A 188 10.82 -11.33 -13.67
N LYS A 189 9.53 -11.08 -13.39
CA LYS A 189 8.78 -9.97 -14.00
C LYS A 189 9.35 -8.61 -13.63
N ILE A 190 9.73 -8.41 -12.36
CA ILE A 190 10.38 -7.17 -11.91
C ILE A 190 11.70 -6.99 -12.64
N ALA A 191 12.58 -8.01 -12.68
CA ALA A 191 13.85 -7.96 -13.39
C ALA A 191 13.68 -7.59 -14.88
N ALA A 192 12.67 -8.17 -15.54
CA ALA A 192 12.33 -7.82 -16.91
C ALA A 192 11.84 -6.38 -17.07
N ALA A 193 11.00 -5.90 -16.15
CA ALA A 193 10.49 -4.52 -16.16
C ALA A 193 11.60 -3.48 -16.03
N ILE A 194 12.54 -3.71 -15.10
CA ILE A 194 13.71 -2.83 -14.90
C ILE A 194 14.86 -3.10 -15.87
N LYS A 195 14.72 -4.11 -16.75
CA LYS A 195 15.72 -4.49 -17.78
C LYS A 195 17.10 -4.83 -17.20
N LYS A 196 17.12 -5.55 -16.10
CA LYS A 196 18.33 -6.01 -15.43
C LYS A 196 18.32 -7.52 -15.29
N SER A 197 19.50 -8.13 -15.29
CA SER A 197 19.60 -9.55 -15.03
C SER A 197 19.51 -9.83 -13.51
N PRO A 198 18.85 -10.93 -13.10
CA PRO A 198 18.55 -11.19 -11.69
C PRO A 198 19.76 -11.16 -10.75
N GLU A 199 20.93 -11.60 -11.23
CA GLU A 199 22.20 -11.60 -10.46
C GLU A 199 22.74 -10.17 -10.18
N ARG A 200 22.17 -9.15 -10.82
CA ARG A 200 22.50 -7.74 -10.60
C ARG A 200 21.52 -7.03 -9.68
N ILE A 201 20.56 -7.78 -9.11
CA ILE A 201 19.49 -7.27 -8.27
C ILE A 201 19.64 -7.83 -6.86
N LEU A 202 19.61 -6.96 -5.86
CA LEU A 202 19.52 -7.34 -4.46
C LEU A 202 18.11 -6.98 -3.94
N PHE A 203 17.45 -7.96 -3.33
CA PHE A 203 16.20 -7.74 -2.59
C PHE A 203 16.47 -7.76 -1.09
N ILE A 204 15.97 -6.74 -0.36
CA ILE A 204 16.12 -6.57 1.08
C ILE A 204 14.73 -6.48 1.71
#